data_a818bbc308a01acda6511d945104f9a5
#
_entry.id   a818bbc308a01acda6511d945104f9a5
#
_cell.length_a   1.000
_cell.length_b   1.000
_cell.length_c   1.000
_cell.angle_alpha   90.00
_cell.angle_beta   90.00
_cell.angle_gamma   90.00
#
_symmetry.space_group_name_H-M   'P 1'
#
loop_
_entity.id
_entity.type
_entity.pdbx_description
1 polymer ?
#
loop_
_entity_poly.entity_id
_entity_poly.type
_entity_poly.pdbx_seq_one_letter_code
_entity_poly.pdbx_strand_id
1 'polypeptide(L)'
;GFNVLRVPVTWEGKFGEAPDYTIKADWLARVKEVVDYGIDNDMFVILNMHHEEWHMPTADNEESAEKILRALWAQIADYFKDYDEKLIFEGMNEPRLKGTPMEWNGGNQEAREVINQLNAAFVETVRASGGNNEKRHLMIPTYAASTMDSVLNDFVIPNDDKVIVSVHAYLPYTFALADNASGTSEWSADNFADTKDIDSLIANLKKRYIDNGQAVIIGEYGTRNRSFNTEPRAECARYYVSKATEAGIPCIWWDNNAFTGNGENFGLFNRTSFEWRFPEIVNAIMESCGASGSTSNTSAESSAE
;
A
#
# COMPACT_ATOMS: atom_id res chain seq x y z
N GLY A 1 -0.64 18.33 -2.55
CA GLY A 1 -1.95 17.88 -3.01
C GLY A 1 -2.28 16.45 -2.61
N PHE A 2 -1.31 15.67 -2.11
CA PHE A 2 -1.58 14.34 -1.57
C PHE A 2 -2.49 14.43 -0.34
N ASN A 3 -3.47 13.54 -0.26
CA ASN A 3 -4.45 13.47 0.81
C ASN A 3 -4.45 12.12 1.56
N VAL A 4 -3.56 11.21 1.20
CA VAL A 4 -3.37 9.91 1.86
C VAL A 4 -1.90 9.71 2.17
N LEU A 5 -1.61 9.23 3.38
CA LEU A 5 -0.31 8.76 3.82
C LEU A 5 -0.42 7.30 4.23
N ARG A 6 0.19 6.38 3.48
CA ARG A 6 0.35 5.00 3.92
C ARG A 6 1.66 4.86 4.69
N VAL A 7 1.57 4.38 5.91
CA VAL A 7 2.68 4.26 6.87
C VAL A 7 3.05 2.80 7.03
N PRO A 8 4.07 2.30 6.30
CA PRO A 8 4.55 0.94 6.44
C PRO A 8 5.30 0.76 7.76
N VAL A 9 4.79 -0.13 8.60
CA VAL A 9 5.36 -0.40 9.93
C VAL A 9 5.68 -1.88 10.07
N THR A 10 6.95 -2.19 10.34
CA THR A 10 7.40 -3.52 10.74
C THR A 10 7.33 -3.64 12.25
N TRP A 11 6.57 -4.61 12.73
CA TRP A 11 6.37 -4.88 14.16
C TRP A 11 7.31 -5.96 14.67
N GLU A 12 7.81 -6.82 13.78
CA GLU A 12 8.79 -7.85 14.15
C GLU A 12 10.01 -7.27 14.86
N GLY A 13 10.40 -7.91 15.98
CA GLY A 13 11.44 -7.39 16.87
C GLY A 13 11.01 -6.19 17.74
N LYS A 14 9.74 -5.74 17.63
CA LYS A 14 9.17 -4.65 18.41
C LYS A 14 8.14 -5.09 19.46
N PHE A 15 7.96 -6.39 19.63
CA PHE A 15 7.11 -6.99 20.65
C PHE A 15 7.86 -8.07 21.45
N GLY A 16 7.32 -8.46 22.59
CA GLY A 16 7.87 -9.47 23.49
C GLY A 16 7.40 -10.88 23.14
N GLU A 17 7.73 -11.81 24.04
CA GLU A 17 7.43 -13.23 23.88
C GLU A 17 5.94 -13.56 24.16
N ALA A 18 5.56 -14.78 23.77
CA ALA A 18 4.27 -15.37 24.11
C ALA A 18 4.04 -15.38 25.65
N PRO A 19 2.80 -15.36 26.12
CA PRO A 19 1.58 -15.38 25.31
C PRO A 19 1.10 -13.99 24.88
N ASP A 20 1.62 -12.90 25.48
CA ASP A 20 1.04 -11.57 25.38
C ASP A 20 1.54 -10.80 24.16
N TYR A 21 2.72 -11.15 23.63
CA TYR A 21 3.36 -10.43 22.51
C TYR A 21 3.33 -8.91 22.70
N THR A 22 3.63 -8.43 23.92
CA THR A 22 3.50 -7.02 24.31
C THR A 22 4.35 -6.11 23.45
N ILE A 23 3.73 -5.19 22.72
CA ILE A 23 4.42 -4.22 21.87
C ILE A 23 5.20 -3.24 22.74
N LYS A 24 6.44 -2.91 22.34
CA LYS A 24 7.28 -1.93 23.02
C LYS A 24 6.62 -0.56 23.00
N ALA A 25 6.47 0.05 24.17
CA ALA A 25 5.76 1.33 24.31
C ALA A 25 6.41 2.49 23.55
N ASP A 26 7.74 2.51 23.45
CA ASP A 26 8.50 3.49 22.68
C ASP A 26 8.25 3.35 21.18
N TRP A 27 8.07 2.10 20.68
CA TRP A 27 7.72 1.86 19.29
C TRP A 27 6.29 2.32 18.98
N LEU A 28 5.30 2.00 19.82
CA LEU A 28 3.93 2.51 19.68
C LEU A 28 3.89 4.04 19.68
N ALA A 29 4.63 4.68 20.59
CA ALA A 29 4.72 6.13 20.66
C ALA A 29 5.32 6.72 19.38
N ARG A 30 6.36 6.09 18.79
CA ARG A 30 6.94 6.53 17.51
C ARG A 30 5.97 6.34 16.35
N VAL A 31 5.25 5.23 16.29
CA VAL A 31 4.23 5.00 15.27
C VAL A 31 3.12 6.04 15.37
N LYS A 32 2.66 6.33 16.60
CA LYS A 32 1.66 7.38 16.85
C LYS A 32 2.13 8.74 16.32
N GLU A 33 3.36 9.12 16.62
CA GLU A 33 3.93 10.40 16.15
C GLU A 33 3.88 10.52 14.62
N VAL A 34 4.17 9.43 13.88
CA VAL A 34 4.10 9.43 12.42
C VAL A 34 2.66 9.47 11.91
N VAL A 35 1.75 8.76 12.57
CA VAL A 35 0.31 8.81 12.29
C VAL A 35 -0.21 10.23 12.48
N ASP A 36 0.14 10.87 13.60
CA ASP A 36 -0.27 12.24 13.92
C ASP A 36 0.19 13.24 12.84
N TYR A 37 1.37 13.08 12.26
CA TYR A 37 1.81 13.95 11.14
C TYR A 37 0.82 13.98 9.97
N GLY A 38 0.22 12.82 9.64
CA GLY A 38 -0.80 12.78 8.59
C GLY A 38 -2.13 13.35 9.06
N ILE A 39 -2.60 12.95 10.23
CA ILE A 39 -3.88 13.39 10.80
C ILE A 39 -3.90 14.91 11.02
N ASP A 40 -2.82 15.49 11.59
CA ASP A 40 -2.70 16.92 11.84
C ASP A 40 -2.67 17.76 10.55
N ASN A 41 -2.34 17.14 9.42
CA ASN A 41 -2.39 17.73 8.08
C ASN A 41 -3.65 17.37 7.29
N ASP A 42 -4.70 16.93 7.96
CA ASP A 42 -6.01 16.61 7.37
C ASP A 42 -5.99 15.47 6.36
N MET A 43 -4.99 14.57 6.43
CA MET A 43 -4.83 13.44 5.53
C MET A 43 -5.52 12.18 6.07
N PHE A 44 -5.94 11.29 5.19
CA PHE A 44 -6.17 9.90 5.55
C PHE A 44 -4.83 9.20 5.82
N VAL A 45 -4.78 8.39 6.86
CA VAL A 45 -3.58 7.62 7.22
C VAL A 45 -3.89 6.15 7.20
N ILE A 46 -3.10 5.36 6.47
CA ILE A 46 -3.19 3.91 6.44
C ILE A 46 -2.02 3.34 7.24
N LEU A 47 -2.31 2.73 8.38
CA LEU A 47 -1.34 2.07 9.24
C LEU A 47 -1.39 0.56 9.03
N ASN A 48 -0.24 -0.08 8.73
CA ASN A 48 -0.19 -1.49 8.41
C ASN A 48 0.79 -2.32 9.28
N MET A 49 0.76 -3.64 9.07
CA MET A 49 1.84 -4.59 9.35
C MET A 49 2.58 -4.89 8.05
N HIS A 50 3.87 -4.47 7.95
CA HIS A 50 4.53 -4.42 6.64
C HIS A 50 5.43 -5.63 6.35
N HIS A 51 6.58 -5.74 6.99
CA HIS A 51 7.52 -6.86 6.78
C HIS A 51 7.57 -7.74 8.04
N GLU A 52 6.83 -8.83 8.01
CA GLU A 52 6.70 -9.77 9.13
C GLU A 52 7.05 -11.18 8.65
N GLU A 53 7.90 -11.90 9.36
CA GLU A 53 8.28 -13.28 9.00
C GLU A 53 7.31 -14.30 9.63
N TRP A 54 6.70 -13.96 10.77
CA TRP A 54 5.83 -14.87 11.53
C TRP A 54 4.53 -15.23 10.81
N HIS A 55 4.05 -14.44 9.85
CA HIS A 55 2.78 -14.68 9.15
C HIS A 55 2.93 -15.43 7.83
N MET A 56 4.02 -16.21 7.64
CA MET A 56 4.15 -17.04 6.45
C MET A 56 2.92 -17.96 6.31
N PRO A 57 2.18 -17.90 5.18
CA PRO A 57 0.88 -18.55 5.06
C PRO A 57 1.01 -20.03 4.71
N THR A 58 1.32 -20.84 5.68
CA THR A 58 1.32 -22.31 5.59
C THR A 58 0.37 -22.89 6.64
N ALA A 59 -0.26 -24.03 6.35
CA ALA A 59 -1.16 -24.70 7.30
C ALA A 59 -0.49 -24.98 8.66
N ASP A 60 0.78 -25.38 8.64
CA ASP A 60 1.53 -25.68 9.88
C ASP A 60 1.78 -24.40 10.74
N ASN A 61 1.78 -23.21 10.13
CA ASN A 61 2.03 -21.95 10.82
C ASN A 61 0.77 -21.15 11.14
N GLU A 62 -0.37 -21.51 10.57
CA GLU A 62 -1.62 -20.75 10.65
C GLU A 62 -2.03 -20.39 12.07
N GLU A 63 -2.12 -21.40 12.97
CA GLU A 63 -2.51 -21.18 14.37
C GLU A 63 -1.56 -20.24 15.11
N SER A 64 -0.24 -20.34 14.85
CA SER A 64 0.76 -19.46 15.43
C SER A 64 0.66 -18.04 14.90
N ALA A 65 0.52 -17.90 13.58
CA ALA A 65 0.37 -16.62 12.91
C ALA A 65 -0.89 -15.89 13.38
N GLU A 66 -2.02 -16.59 13.49
CA GLU A 66 -3.27 -16.01 13.98
C GLU A 66 -3.15 -15.51 15.42
N LYS A 67 -2.52 -16.28 16.31
CA LYS A 67 -2.29 -15.85 17.70
C LYS A 67 -1.50 -14.55 17.80
N ILE A 68 -0.40 -14.46 17.03
CA ILE A 68 0.43 -13.26 17.01
C ILE A 68 -0.35 -12.09 16.40
N LEU A 69 -1.01 -12.29 15.26
CA LEU A 69 -1.81 -11.28 14.59
C LEU A 69 -2.86 -10.67 15.51
N ARG A 70 -3.65 -11.53 16.18
CA ARG A 70 -4.69 -11.10 17.12
C ARG A 70 -4.10 -10.32 18.30
N ALA A 71 -3.01 -10.81 18.89
CA ALA A 71 -2.37 -10.16 20.04
C ALA A 71 -1.82 -8.77 19.66
N LEU A 72 -1.19 -8.63 18.52
CA LEU A 72 -0.66 -7.34 18.06
C LEU A 72 -1.78 -6.38 17.66
N TRP A 73 -2.76 -6.81 16.85
CA TRP A 73 -3.85 -5.94 16.44
C TRP A 73 -4.78 -5.55 17.58
N ALA A 74 -4.96 -6.38 18.60
CA ALA A 74 -5.71 -5.98 19.79
C ALA A 74 -5.04 -4.79 20.50
N GLN A 75 -3.71 -4.80 20.64
CA GLN A 75 -2.95 -3.70 21.24
C GLN A 75 -2.94 -2.44 20.36
N ILE A 76 -2.72 -2.60 19.06
CA ILE A 76 -2.72 -1.47 18.12
C ILE A 76 -4.12 -0.84 18.08
N ALA A 77 -5.16 -1.65 17.94
CA ALA A 77 -6.53 -1.18 17.85
C ALA A 77 -6.97 -0.45 19.14
N ASP A 78 -6.62 -0.97 20.32
CA ASP A 78 -6.92 -0.30 21.60
C ASP A 78 -6.17 1.03 21.73
N TYR A 79 -4.89 1.07 21.29
CA TYR A 79 -4.07 2.27 21.37
C TYR A 79 -4.58 3.42 20.49
N PHE A 80 -5.17 3.10 19.33
CA PHE A 80 -5.67 4.07 18.35
C PHE A 80 -7.21 4.14 18.29
N LYS A 81 -7.94 3.57 19.23
CA LYS A 81 -9.41 3.45 19.19
C LYS A 81 -10.17 4.77 19.11
N ASP A 82 -9.58 5.85 19.62
CA ASP A 82 -10.20 7.17 19.68
C ASP A 82 -9.93 8.02 18.42
N TYR A 83 -9.08 7.55 17.48
CA TYR A 83 -8.89 8.22 16.21
C TYR A 83 -10.13 8.09 15.33
N ASP A 84 -10.42 9.13 14.57
CA ASP A 84 -11.57 9.20 13.68
C ASP A 84 -11.44 8.30 12.42
N GLU A 85 -12.34 8.48 11.45
CA GLU A 85 -12.40 7.71 10.22
C GLU A 85 -11.23 7.94 9.26
N LYS A 86 -10.40 8.96 9.50
CA LYS A 86 -9.20 9.20 8.68
C LYS A 86 -8.09 8.21 8.95
N LEU A 87 -8.07 7.57 10.10
CA LEU A 87 -7.15 6.47 10.35
C LEU A 87 -7.75 5.15 9.88
N ILE A 88 -7.11 4.52 8.91
CA ILE A 88 -7.44 3.22 8.31
C ILE A 88 -6.40 2.21 8.78
N PHE A 89 -6.82 0.99 9.12
CA PHE A 89 -5.89 -0.10 9.42
C PHE A 89 -5.78 -1.05 8.24
N GLU A 90 -4.56 -1.46 7.91
CA GLU A 90 -4.29 -2.50 6.92
C GLU A 90 -3.67 -3.71 7.60
N GLY A 91 -4.36 -4.83 7.58
CA GLY A 91 -4.09 -6.00 8.41
C GLY A 91 -2.71 -6.62 8.21
N MET A 92 -2.28 -6.69 6.98
CA MET A 92 -0.97 -7.19 6.53
C MET A 92 -0.59 -6.46 5.23
N ASN A 93 0.69 -6.51 4.85
CA ASN A 93 1.16 -5.91 3.59
C ASN A 93 1.08 -6.90 2.40
N GLU A 94 2.01 -7.82 2.32
CA GLU A 94 2.15 -8.78 1.22
C GLU A 94 2.43 -10.19 1.78
N PRO A 95 1.49 -10.79 2.51
CA PRO A 95 1.69 -12.13 3.07
C PRO A 95 1.84 -13.13 1.94
N ARG A 96 2.94 -13.94 1.97
CA ARG A 96 3.30 -14.84 0.89
C ARG A 96 4.24 -15.96 1.32
N LEU A 97 4.39 -16.98 0.50
CA LEU A 97 5.31 -18.11 0.70
C LEU A 97 6.77 -17.67 0.38
N LYS A 98 7.33 -16.84 1.24
CA LYS A 98 8.63 -16.21 1.07
C LYS A 98 9.75 -17.24 0.86
N GLY A 99 10.64 -16.98 -0.11
CA GLY A 99 11.78 -17.85 -0.43
C GLY A 99 11.41 -19.11 -1.22
N THR A 100 10.18 -19.25 -1.68
CA THR A 100 9.74 -20.38 -2.51
C THR A 100 9.52 -19.95 -3.97
N PRO A 101 9.48 -20.92 -4.94
CA PRO A 101 9.11 -20.59 -6.31
C PRO A 101 7.70 -20.00 -6.47
N MET A 102 6.85 -20.14 -5.45
CA MET A 102 5.47 -19.64 -5.46
C MET A 102 5.35 -18.23 -4.89
N GLU A 103 6.44 -17.66 -4.36
CA GLU A 103 6.43 -16.37 -3.65
C GLU A 103 5.65 -15.29 -4.39
N TRP A 104 5.96 -15.07 -5.66
CA TRP A 104 5.36 -14.04 -6.51
C TRP A 104 4.46 -14.59 -7.62
N ASN A 105 4.15 -15.89 -7.59
CA ASN A 105 3.36 -16.57 -8.61
C ASN A 105 1.96 -16.96 -8.11
N GLY A 106 1.40 -16.18 -7.19
CA GLY A 106 0.04 -16.36 -6.67
C GLY A 106 -0.10 -17.44 -5.60
N GLY A 107 1.00 -18.03 -5.12
CA GLY A 107 0.96 -19.07 -4.09
C GLY A 107 0.25 -20.36 -4.54
N ASN A 108 -0.07 -21.20 -3.57
CA ASN A 108 -0.98 -22.30 -3.73
C ASN A 108 -2.34 -22.01 -3.06
N GLN A 109 -3.32 -22.87 -3.24
CA GLN A 109 -4.65 -22.69 -2.66
C GLN A 109 -4.59 -22.63 -1.13
N GLU A 110 -3.85 -23.52 -0.48
CA GLU A 110 -3.66 -23.55 0.98
C GLU A 110 -3.18 -22.19 1.52
N ALA A 111 -2.14 -21.62 0.89
CA ALA A 111 -1.62 -20.32 1.32
C ALA A 111 -2.65 -19.18 1.19
N ARG A 112 -3.48 -19.21 0.13
CA ARG A 112 -4.55 -18.23 -0.05
C ARG A 112 -5.67 -18.42 0.97
N GLU A 113 -5.99 -19.66 1.34
CA GLU A 113 -6.96 -19.97 2.40
C GLU A 113 -6.46 -19.47 3.77
N VAL A 114 -5.20 -19.71 4.12
CA VAL A 114 -4.59 -19.20 5.35
C VAL A 114 -4.66 -17.66 5.40
N ILE A 115 -4.36 -16.98 4.31
CA ILE A 115 -4.47 -15.51 4.25
C ILE A 115 -5.92 -15.04 4.46
N ASN A 116 -6.90 -15.71 3.88
CA ASN A 116 -8.31 -15.40 4.12
C ASN A 116 -8.69 -15.53 5.60
N GLN A 117 -8.17 -16.54 6.27
CA GLN A 117 -8.41 -16.76 7.71
C GLN A 117 -7.73 -15.67 8.57
N LEU A 118 -6.46 -15.32 8.24
CA LEU A 118 -5.76 -14.23 8.91
C LEU A 118 -6.46 -12.87 8.70
N ASN A 119 -6.96 -12.60 7.50
CA ASN A 119 -7.75 -11.42 7.21
C ASN A 119 -9.05 -11.36 8.05
N ALA A 120 -9.75 -12.48 8.17
CA ALA A 120 -10.95 -12.57 9.01
C ALA A 120 -10.61 -12.35 10.49
N ALA A 121 -9.53 -12.96 10.99
CA ALA A 121 -9.03 -12.80 12.34
C ALA A 121 -8.66 -11.34 12.67
N PHE A 122 -8.03 -10.63 11.71
CA PHE A 122 -7.75 -9.19 11.82
C PHE A 122 -9.03 -8.37 11.98
N VAL A 123 -10.00 -8.54 11.08
CA VAL A 123 -11.26 -7.79 11.11
C VAL A 123 -12.00 -8.03 12.42
N GLU A 124 -12.17 -9.28 12.83
CA GLU A 124 -12.80 -9.64 14.11
C GLU A 124 -12.12 -8.99 15.31
N THR A 125 -10.78 -9.03 15.34
CA THR A 125 -10.00 -8.49 16.46
C THR A 125 -10.17 -6.98 16.58
N VAL A 126 -10.08 -6.27 15.46
CA VAL A 126 -10.25 -4.81 15.46
C VAL A 126 -11.67 -4.44 15.84
N ARG A 127 -12.70 -5.10 15.31
CA ARG A 127 -14.11 -4.83 15.69
C ARG A 127 -14.38 -5.07 17.16
N ALA A 128 -13.80 -6.11 17.74
CA ALA A 128 -13.95 -6.44 19.16
C ALA A 128 -13.30 -5.43 20.12
N SER A 129 -12.37 -4.59 19.64
CA SER A 129 -11.70 -3.58 20.47
C SER A 129 -12.56 -2.36 20.81
N GLY A 130 -13.72 -2.19 20.15
CA GLY A 130 -14.69 -1.13 20.43
C GLY A 130 -14.24 0.28 20.03
N GLY A 131 -14.94 1.29 20.55
CA GLY A 131 -14.70 2.69 20.20
C GLY A 131 -14.92 2.96 18.72
N ASN A 132 -14.12 3.83 18.11
CA ASN A 132 -14.23 4.14 16.68
C ASN A 132 -13.84 2.94 15.79
N ASN A 133 -13.22 1.90 16.34
CA ASN A 133 -12.86 0.71 15.60
C ASN A 133 -14.08 -0.12 15.13
N GLU A 134 -15.24 0.06 15.77
CA GLU A 134 -16.49 -0.56 15.31
C GLU A 134 -16.89 -0.13 13.88
N LYS A 135 -16.45 1.07 13.46
CA LYS A 135 -16.81 1.68 12.15
C LYS A 135 -15.59 2.04 11.30
N ARG A 136 -14.37 1.78 11.79
CA ARG A 136 -13.13 2.08 11.07
C ARG A 136 -13.05 1.31 9.77
N HIS A 137 -12.57 1.95 8.71
CA HIS A 137 -12.23 1.24 7.48
C HIS A 137 -11.02 0.34 7.72
N LEU A 138 -11.11 -0.89 7.24
CA LEU A 138 -10.07 -1.92 7.38
C LEU A 138 -9.66 -2.39 5.99
N MET A 139 -8.36 -2.40 5.72
CA MET A 139 -7.82 -2.91 4.47
C MET A 139 -7.28 -4.33 4.68
N ILE A 140 -7.60 -5.22 3.76
CA ILE A 140 -7.14 -6.61 3.77
C ILE A 140 -6.45 -6.95 2.45
N PRO A 141 -5.23 -7.50 2.48
CA PRO A 141 -4.51 -7.86 1.26
C PRO A 141 -4.96 -9.21 0.70
N THR A 142 -4.83 -9.35 -0.60
CA THR A 142 -4.79 -10.64 -1.26
C THR A 142 -3.43 -11.32 -1.01
N TYR A 143 -3.25 -12.58 -1.45
CA TYR A 143 -1.92 -13.21 -1.43
C TYR A 143 -0.89 -12.34 -2.16
N ALA A 144 0.19 -11.95 -1.46
CA ALA A 144 1.22 -11.04 -1.96
C ALA A 144 0.65 -9.70 -2.49
N ALA A 145 -0.51 -9.26 -2.03
CA ALA A 145 -1.30 -8.15 -2.59
C ALA A 145 -1.52 -8.26 -4.13
N SER A 146 -1.47 -9.47 -4.66
CA SER A 146 -1.47 -9.77 -6.10
C SER A 146 -2.84 -9.57 -6.74
N THR A 147 -2.82 -9.15 -7.99
CA THR A 147 -4.01 -9.00 -8.85
C THR A 147 -4.23 -10.14 -9.83
N MET A 148 -3.48 -11.25 -9.69
CA MET A 148 -3.65 -12.45 -10.52
C MET A 148 -5.05 -13.04 -10.36
N ASP A 149 -5.68 -13.45 -11.45
CA ASP A 149 -7.04 -14.03 -11.42
C ASP A 149 -7.16 -15.23 -10.48
N SER A 150 -6.14 -16.10 -10.41
CA SER A 150 -6.13 -17.24 -9.48
C SER A 150 -6.19 -16.80 -8.02
N VAL A 151 -5.54 -15.68 -7.68
CA VAL A 151 -5.53 -15.11 -6.33
C VAL A 151 -6.87 -14.44 -6.04
N LEU A 152 -7.35 -13.60 -6.97
CA LEU A 152 -8.61 -12.88 -6.81
C LEU A 152 -9.84 -13.80 -6.79
N ASN A 153 -9.78 -14.96 -7.43
CA ASN A 153 -10.88 -15.94 -7.44
C ASN A 153 -11.01 -16.68 -6.11
N ASP A 154 -9.90 -16.90 -5.40
CA ASP A 154 -9.90 -17.60 -4.10
C ASP A 154 -9.98 -16.62 -2.91
N PHE A 155 -9.95 -15.31 -3.19
CA PHE A 155 -9.99 -14.29 -2.15
C PHE A 155 -11.38 -14.16 -1.55
N VAL A 156 -11.46 -14.25 -0.23
CA VAL A 156 -12.72 -14.15 0.54
C VAL A 156 -12.73 -12.87 1.36
N ILE A 157 -13.74 -12.05 1.12
CA ILE A 157 -13.95 -10.80 1.88
C ILE A 157 -14.85 -11.12 3.07
N PRO A 158 -14.42 -10.80 4.30
CA PRO A 158 -15.28 -10.92 5.49
C PRO A 158 -16.58 -10.12 5.32
N ASN A 159 -17.65 -10.60 5.93
CA ASN A 159 -18.96 -9.90 5.90
C ASN A 159 -18.94 -8.66 6.80
N ASP A 160 -18.36 -7.59 6.30
CA ASP A 160 -18.22 -6.30 6.98
C ASP A 160 -18.23 -5.19 5.91
N ASP A 161 -19.10 -4.20 6.05
CA ASP A 161 -19.33 -3.14 5.06
C ASP A 161 -18.24 -2.06 5.02
N LYS A 162 -17.26 -2.13 5.93
CA LYS A 162 -16.13 -1.20 6.03
C LYS A 162 -14.79 -1.84 5.63
N VAL A 163 -14.83 -3.02 5.02
CA VAL A 163 -13.63 -3.68 4.51
C VAL A 163 -13.29 -3.16 3.12
N ILE A 164 -12.02 -2.89 2.90
CA ILE A 164 -11.42 -2.45 1.63
C ILE A 164 -10.42 -3.52 1.18
N VAL A 165 -10.48 -3.91 -0.08
CA VAL A 165 -9.49 -4.83 -0.68
C VAL A 165 -8.19 -4.06 -0.97
N SER A 166 -7.06 -4.58 -0.51
CA SER A 166 -5.72 -4.03 -0.79
C SER A 166 -5.01 -4.87 -1.84
N VAL A 167 -4.57 -4.23 -2.92
CA VAL A 167 -3.75 -4.85 -3.96
C VAL A 167 -2.57 -3.95 -4.32
N HIS A 168 -1.48 -4.55 -4.79
CA HIS A 168 -0.31 -3.84 -5.29
C HIS A 168 -0.12 -4.15 -6.77
N ALA A 169 0.20 -3.14 -7.58
CA ALA A 169 0.29 -3.33 -9.03
C ALA A 169 1.31 -2.40 -9.70
N TYR A 170 2.53 -2.90 -9.82
CA TYR A 170 3.63 -2.22 -10.52
C TYR A 170 3.62 -2.62 -12.01
N LEU A 171 2.86 -1.89 -12.83
CA LEU A 171 2.59 -2.21 -14.24
C LEU A 171 2.97 -1.08 -15.21
N PRO A 172 3.37 -1.45 -16.44
CA PRO A 172 3.79 -2.79 -16.84
C PRO A 172 5.09 -3.19 -16.13
N TYR A 173 5.24 -4.45 -15.77
CA TYR A 173 6.33 -4.93 -14.92
C TYR A 173 7.73 -4.54 -15.42
N THR A 174 7.98 -4.66 -16.72
CA THR A 174 9.28 -4.34 -17.32
C THR A 174 9.67 -2.86 -17.18
N PHE A 175 8.71 -1.95 -17.19
CA PHE A 175 8.95 -0.53 -16.97
C PHE A 175 8.91 -0.15 -15.49
N ALA A 176 7.92 -0.66 -14.76
CA ALA A 176 7.63 -0.24 -13.40
C ALA A 176 8.60 -0.86 -12.36
N LEU A 177 8.84 -2.18 -12.40
CA LEU A 177 9.50 -2.90 -11.30
C LEU A 177 10.73 -3.72 -11.71
N ALA A 178 10.81 -4.27 -12.92
CA ALA A 178 11.91 -5.14 -13.34
C ALA A 178 13.29 -4.54 -13.03
N ASP A 179 14.31 -5.36 -12.82
CA ASP A 179 15.68 -4.91 -12.60
C ASP A 179 16.26 -4.18 -13.83
N ASN A 180 17.45 -3.58 -13.69
CA ASN A 180 18.06 -2.82 -14.77
C ASN A 180 18.49 -3.69 -15.96
N ALA A 181 18.63 -5.00 -15.77
CA ALA A 181 19.03 -5.92 -16.82
C ALA A 181 17.85 -6.35 -17.71
N SER A 182 16.66 -6.47 -17.12
CA SER A 182 15.43 -6.94 -17.78
C SER A 182 14.38 -5.84 -18.02
N GLY A 183 14.59 -4.66 -17.42
CA GLY A 183 13.67 -3.53 -17.51
C GLY A 183 13.91 -2.64 -18.71
N THR A 184 12.91 -1.78 -19.02
CA THR A 184 12.97 -0.72 -20.03
C THR A 184 12.87 0.66 -19.40
N SER A 185 13.45 1.67 -20.05
CA SER A 185 13.30 3.08 -19.71
C SER A 185 12.23 3.78 -20.56
N GLU A 186 11.71 3.09 -21.55
CA GLU A 186 10.75 3.61 -22.52
C GLU A 186 9.32 3.20 -22.13
N TRP A 187 8.39 4.13 -22.24
CA TRP A 187 6.96 3.92 -22.07
C TRP A 187 6.20 5.01 -22.81
N SER A 188 5.08 4.68 -23.44
CA SER A 188 4.21 5.66 -24.09
C SER A 188 2.74 5.27 -24.01
N ALA A 189 1.88 6.25 -23.75
CA ALA A 189 0.42 6.09 -23.75
C ALA A 189 -0.13 5.74 -25.15
N ASP A 190 0.60 6.06 -26.23
CA ASP A 190 0.23 5.72 -27.59
C ASP A 190 0.60 4.28 -27.97
N ASN A 191 1.35 3.57 -27.12
CA ASN A 191 1.76 2.20 -27.35
C ASN A 191 0.87 1.22 -26.57
N PHE A 192 0.03 0.49 -27.29
CA PHE A 192 -0.85 -0.53 -26.69
C PHE A 192 -0.09 -1.59 -25.85
N ALA A 193 1.14 -1.94 -26.23
CA ALA A 193 1.92 -2.90 -25.45
C ALA A 193 2.27 -2.37 -24.06
N ASP A 194 2.39 -1.05 -23.89
CA ASP A 194 2.71 -0.39 -22.63
C ASP A 194 1.45 -0.15 -21.77
N THR A 195 0.29 0.07 -22.40
CA THR A 195 -0.95 0.43 -21.68
C THR A 195 -1.85 -0.74 -21.31
N LYS A 196 -1.82 -1.83 -22.10
CA LYS A 196 -2.76 -2.96 -22.01
C LYS A 196 -2.86 -3.60 -20.61
N ASP A 197 -1.72 -3.69 -19.88
CA ASP A 197 -1.69 -4.33 -18.56
C ASP A 197 -2.36 -3.44 -17.52
N ILE A 198 -2.18 -2.11 -17.62
CA ILE A 198 -2.85 -1.11 -16.78
C ILE A 198 -4.36 -1.12 -17.08
N ASP A 199 -4.75 -1.07 -18.34
CA ASP A 199 -6.17 -1.11 -18.75
C ASP A 199 -6.86 -2.38 -18.26
N SER A 200 -6.19 -3.53 -18.41
CA SER A 200 -6.71 -4.83 -17.97
C SER A 200 -6.87 -4.89 -16.45
N LEU A 201 -5.87 -4.39 -15.70
CA LEU A 201 -5.93 -4.29 -14.25
C LEU A 201 -7.15 -3.48 -13.81
N ILE A 202 -7.25 -2.24 -14.29
CA ILE A 202 -8.30 -1.32 -13.87
C ILE A 202 -9.70 -1.86 -14.24
N ALA A 203 -9.86 -2.40 -15.44
CA ALA A 203 -11.12 -3.02 -15.87
C ALA A 203 -11.51 -4.23 -15.00
N ASN A 204 -10.53 -5.08 -14.65
CA ASN A 204 -10.77 -6.25 -13.79
C ASN A 204 -11.17 -5.84 -12.36
N LEU A 205 -10.41 -4.95 -11.74
CA LEU A 205 -10.71 -4.45 -10.40
C LEU A 205 -12.06 -3.74 -10.34
N LYS A 206 -12.34 -2.88 -11.33
CA LYS A 206 -13.64 -2.20 -11.42
C LYS A 206 -14.79 -3.19 -11.51
N LYS A 207 -14.72 -4.13 -12.46
CA LYS A 207 -15.78 -5.14 -12.66
C LYS A 207 -15.96 -6.03 -11.43
N ARG A 208 -14.86 -6.43 -10.79
CA ARG A 208 -14.89 -7.38 -9.68
C ARG A 208 -15.36 -6.75 -8.37
N TYR A 209 -14.96 -5.52 -8.10
CA TYR A 209 -15.16 -4.85 -6.82
C TYR A 209 -16.07 -3.62 -6.93
N ILE A 210 -15.67 -2.58 -7.63
CA ILE A 210 -16.37 -1.29 -7.64
C ILE A 210 -17.81 -1.43 -8.15
N ASP A 211 -18.03 -2.13 -9.26
CA ASP A 211 -19.35 -2.34 -9.84
C ASP A 211 -20.29 -3.20 -8.93
N ASN A 212 -19.71 -3.87 -7.93
CA ASN A 212 -20.43 -4.64 -6.92
C ASN A 212 -20.52 -3.95 -5.56
N GLY A 213 -20.13 -2.68 -5.48
CA GLY A 213 -20.19 -1.89 -4.24
C GLY A 213 -19.07 -2.21 -3.23
N GLN A 214 -18.06 -2.99 -3.62
CA GLN A 214 -16.90 -3.31 -2.80
C GLN A 214 -15.75 -2.32 -3.06
N ALA A 215 -15.24 -1.69 -2.02
CA ALA A 215 -14.08 -0.82 -2.15
C ALA A 215 -12.79 -1.61 -2.39
N VAL A 216 -11.93 -1.10 -3.27
CA VAL A 216 -10.57 -1.59 -3.53
C VAL A 216 -9.61 -0.42 -3.64
N ILE A 217 -8.41 -0.57 -3.10
CA ILE A 217 -7.32 0.40 -3.19
C ILE A 217 -6.09 -0.30 -3.78
N ILE A 218 -5.42 0.38 -4.73
CA ILE A 218 -4.08 -0.02 -5.14
C ILE A 218 -3.12 0.60 -4.12
N GLY A 219 -2.74 -0.18 -3.10
CA GLY A 219 -1.94 0.25 -1.96
C GLY A 219 -0.50 0.60 -2.30
N GLU A 220 0.01 0.01 -3.41
CA GLU A 220 1.32 0.36 -3.94
C GLU A 220 1.31 0.30 -5.47
N TYR A 221 1.81 1.36 -6.09
CA TYR A 221 2.21 1.42 -7.49
C TYR A 221 3.39 2.39 -7.62
N GLY A 222 4.05 2.37 -8.75
CA GLY A 222 5.17 3.28 -9.02
C GLY A 222 5.96 2.84 -10.23
N THR A 223 6.93 3.66 -10.60
CA THR A 223 7.84 3.39 -11.72
C THR A 223 9.27 3.67 -11.32
N ARG A 224 10.17 2.76 -11.63
CA ARG A 224 11.58 2.80 -11.26
C ARG A 224 12.31 3.91 -11.99
N ASN A 225 13.14 4.69 -11.28
CA ASN A 225 14.09 5.60 -11.90
C ASN A 225 15.26 4.81 -12.49
N ARG A 226 15.44 4.85 -13.81
CA ARG A 226 16.49 4.16 -14.59
C ARG A 226 17.46 5.12 -15.28
N SER A 227 17.55 6.36 -14.81
CA SER A 227 18.24 7.47 -15.48
C SER A 227 17.56 7.89 -16.79
N PHE A 228 17.40 9.19 -16.98
CA PHE A 228 16.79 9.79 -18.20
C PHE A 228 15.37 9.35 -18.56
N ASN A 229 14.64 8.66 -17.67
CA ASN A 229 13.26 8.23 -17.91
C ASN A 229 12.21 9.02 -17.11
N THR A 230 12.51 10.24 -16.70
CA THR A 230 11.57 11.08 -15.91
C THR A 230 10.30 11.36 -16.70
N GLU A 231 10.40 11.72 -17.97
CA GLU A 231 9.25 12.02 -18.82
C GLU A 231 8.36 10.79 -19.07
N PRO A 232 8.89 9.61 -19.48
CA PRO A 232 8.12 8.37 -19.54
C PRO A 232 7.46 7.99 -18.21
N ARG A 233 8.13 8.22 -17.07
CA ARG A 233 7.56 7.98 -15.75
C ARG A 233 6.39 8.91 -15.44
N ALA A 234 6.49 10.19 -15.79
CA ALA A 234 5.43 11.17 -15.62
C ALA A 234 4.22 10.84 -16.52
N GLU A 235 4.47 10.44 -17.77
CA GLU A 235 3.42 10.01 -18.70
C GLU A 235 2.71 8.74 -18.20
N CYS A 236 3.46 7.75 -17.75
CA CYS A 236 2.91 6.51 -17.17
C CYS A 236 2.11 6.82 -15.90
N ALA A 237 2.61 7.66 -15.01
CA ALA A 237 1.89 8.06 -13.80
C ALA A 237 0.58 8.78 -14.14
N ARG A 238 0.58 9.69 -15.11
CA ARG A 238 -0.63 10.38 -15.60
C ARG A 238 -1.65 9.38 -16.12
N TYR A 239 -1.23 8.46 -16.96
CA TYR A 239 -2.11 7.45 -17.53
C TYR A 239 -2.71 6.54 -16.45
N TYR A 240 -1.86 5.99 -15.60
CA TYR A 240 -2.26 5.06 -14.53
C TYR A 240 -3.27 5.71 -13.59
N VAL A 241 -2.94 6.89 -13.07
CA VAL A 241 -3.80 7.61 -12.12
C VAL A 241 -5.11 8.05 -12.74
N SER A 242 -5.09 8.54 -14.00
CA SER A 242 -6.32 8.90 -14.72
C SER A 242 -7.26 7.69 -14.83
N LYS A 243 -6.75 6.54 -15.28
CA LYS A 243 -7.56 5.31 -15.40
C LYS A 243 -8.10 4.82 -14.06
N ALA A 244 -7.29 4.84 -13.01
CA ALA A 244 -7.70 4.46 -11.67
C ALA A 244 -8.78 5.43 -11.13
N THR A 245 -8.59 6.74 -11.29
CA THR A 245 -9.54 7.78 -10.86
C THR A 245 -10.88 7.66 -11.59
N GLU A 246 -10.87 7.48 -12.92
CA GLU A 246 -12.08 7.25 -13.73
C GLU A 246 -12.86 6.01 -13.27
N ALA A 247 -12.17 4.99 -12.79
CA ALA A 247 -12.77 3.76 -12.25
C ALA A 247 -13.21 3.87 -10.78
N GLY A 248 -12.90 4.97 -10.09
CA GLY A 248 -13.15 5.14 -8.64
C GLY A 248 -12.22 4.32 -7.76
N ILE A 249 -11.01 4.02 -8.22
CA ILE A 249 -10.01 3.21 -7.50
C ILE A 249 -8.88 4.12 -7.04
N PRO A 250 -8.75 4.43 -5.75
CA PRO A 250 -7.58 5.14 -5.22
C PRO A 250 -6.30 4.33 -5.45
N CYS A 251 -5.20 5.03 -5.72
CA CYS A 251 -3.88 4.41 -5.88
C CYS A 251 -2.79 5.23 -5.17
N ILE A 252 -1.85 4.54 -4.52
CA ILE A 252 -0.85 5.14 -3.65
C ILE A 252 0.54 4.89 -4.22
N TRP A 253 1.26 5.97 -4.53
CA TRP A 253 2.64 5.86 -5.01
C TRP A 253 3.57 5.38 -3.91
N TRP A 254 4.38 4.36 -4.22
CA TRP A 254 5.43 3.88 -3.33
C TRP A 254 6.65 4.81 -3.37
N ASP A 255 6.75 5.73 -2.41
CA ASP A 255 7.92 6.59 -2.23
C ASP A 255 8.85 6.05 -1.14
N ASN A 256 9.95 5.43 -1.53
CA ASN A 256 10.92 4.84 -0.61
C ASN A 256 12.15 5.71 -0.36
N ASN A 257 12.15 6.99 -0.80
CA ASN A 257 13.29 7.91 -0.69
C ASN A 257 14.58 7.39 -1.36
N ALA A 258 14.48 6.41 -2.27
CA ALA A 258 15.60 5.92 -3.07
C ALA A 258 15.52 6.50 -4.50
N PHE A 259 16.62 7.11 -4.96
CA PHE A 259 16.62 7.88 -6.21
C PHE A 259 17.59 7.33 -7.26
N THR A 260 18.62 6.61 -6.84
CA THR A 260 19.72 6.14 -7.72
C THR A 260 20.24 4.77 -7.26
N GLY A 261 20.96 4.11 -8.14
CA GLY A 261 21.55 2.78 -7.87
C GLY A 261 20.80 1.66 -8.59
N ASN A 262 21.13 0.43 -8.24
CA ASN A 262 20.56 -0.78 -8.87
C ASN A 262 19.31 -1.31 -8.15
N GLY A 263 18.88 -0.66 -7.08
CA GLY A 263 17.74 -1.04 -6.28
C GLY A 263 16.40 -0.52 -6.82
N GLU A 264 15.39 -0.60 -6.00
CA GLU A 264 14.05 -0.08 -6.24
C GLU A 264 14.02 1.43 -6.02
N ASN A 265 14.26 2.21 -7.06
CA ASN A 265 14.40 3.67 -7.01
C ASN A 265 13.04 4.33 -7.33
N PHE A 266 12.14 4.35 -6.35
CA PHE A 266 10.79 4.91 -6.49
C PHE A 266 10.64 6.31 -5.87
N GLY A 267 11.67 6.82 -5.18
CA GLY A 267 11.60 8.08 -4.47
C GLY A 267 11.17 9.25 -5.36
N LEU A 268 10.25 10.06 -4.85
CA LEU A 268 9.83 11.34 -5.43
C LEU A 268 10.24 12.50 -4.54
N PHE A 269 10.08 12.35 -3.22
CA PHE A 269 10.37 13.38 -2.22
C PHE A 269 11.67 13.09 -1.49
N ASN A 270 12.61 14.01 -1.55
CA ASN A 270 13.87 13.90 -0.81
C ASN A 270 13.64 14.32 0.66
N ARG A 271 13.67 13.33 1.56
CA ARG A 271 13.41 13.52 2.99
C ARG A 271 14.54 14.24 3.74
N THR A 272 15.66 14.53 3.06
CA THR A 272 16.80 15.28 3.63
C THR A 272 16.77 16.75 3.23
N SER A 273 16.54 17.05 1.94
CA SER A 273 16.44 18.42 1.44
C SER A 273 15.02 19.01 1.54
N PHE A 274 14.01 18.16 1.81
CA PHE A 274 12.59 18.52 1.82
C PHE A 274 12.09 19.08 0.48
N GLU A 275 12.59 18.52 -0.63
CA GLU A 275 12.26 18.92 -1.99
C GLU A 275 11.76 17.75 -2.83
N TRP A 276 10.88 18.04 -3.77
CA TRP A 276 10.50 17.07 -4.80
C TRP A 276 11.65 16.86 -5.78
N ARG A 277 12.15 15.63 -5.84
CA ARG A 277 13.20 15.25 -6.79
C ARG A 277 12.69 15.15 -8.22
N PHE A 278 11.42 14.78 -8.38
CA PHE A 278 10.75 14.59 -9.67
C PHE A 278 9.39 15.31 -9.65
N PRO A 279 9.37 16.65 -9.66
CA PRO A 279 8.13 17.44 -9.64
C PRO A 279 7.22 17.16 -10.84
N GLU A 280 7.77 16.73 -11.99
CA GLU A 280 7.03 16.39 -13.19
C GLU A 280 6.09 15.19 -12.95
N ILE A 281 6.57 14.18 -12.21
CA ILE A 281 5.77 13.00 -11.86
C ILE A 281 4.69 13.38 -10.84
N VAL A 282 5.04 14.19 -9.85
CA VAL A 282 4.09 14.70 -8.84
C VAL A 282 2.97 15.50 -9.51
N ASN A 283 3.32 16.42 -10.41
CA ASN A 283 2.34 17.20 -11.17
C ASN A 283 1.42 16.30 -12.01
N ALA A 284 1.99 15.29 -12.70
CA ALA A 284 1.22 14.34 -13.48
C ALA A 284 0.19 13.58 -12.62
N ILE A 285 0.57 13.16 -11.41
CA ILE A 285 -0.33 12.51 -10.44
C ILE A 285 -1.44 13.48 -10.02
N MET A 286 -1.09 14.71 -9.61
CA MET A 286 -2.05 15.71 -9.10
C MET A 286 -3.06 16.12 -10.17
N GLU A 287 -2.61 16.40 -11.38
CA GLU A 287 -3.48 16.72 -12.52
C GLU A 287 -4.50 15.62 -12.80
N SER A 288 -4.07 14.35 -12.67
CA SER A 288 -4.90 13.17 -12.96
C SER A 288 -5.94 12.85 -11.87
N CYS A 289 -5.69 13.26 -10.62
CA CYS A 289 -6.68 13.11 -9.54
C CYS A 289 -7.66 14.30 -9.47
N GLY A 290 -7.57 15.31 -10.34
CA GLY A 290 -8.38 16.53 -10.25
C GLY A 290 -7.99 17.43 -9.08
N ALA A 291 -6.83 17.20 -8.43
CA ALA A 291 -6.28 18.09 -7.44
C ALA A 291 -5.66 19.31 -8.15
N SER A 292 -6.12 20.52 -7.85
CA SER A 292 -5.54 21.74 -8.39
C SER A 292 -4.11 21.88 -7.86
N GLY A 293 -3.13 21.53 -8.68
CA GLY A 293 -1.71 21.66 -8.37
C GLY A 293 -1.29 23.12 -8.32
N SER A 294 -1.19 23.66 -7.12
CA SER A 294 -0.45 24.91 -6.88
C SER A 294 0.96 24.52 -6.41
N THR A 295 1.85 24.26 -7.35
CA THR A 295 3.29 24.27 -7.06
C THR A 295 3.78 25.71 -7.07
N SER A 296 3.48 26.49 -6.02
CA SER A 296 4.23 27.69 -5.77
C SER A 296 5.61 27.29 -5.21
N ASN A 297 6.62 27.34 -6.05
CA ASN A 297 8.01 27.45 -5.61
C ASN A 297 8.14 28.78 -4.83
N THR A 298 7.96 28.76 -3.54
CA THR A 298 8.43 29.85 -2.69
C THR A 298 9.94 29.71 -2.56
N SER A 299 10.67 30.27 -3.52
CA SER A 299 12.04 30.66 -3.31
C SER A 299 12.05 31.68 -2.16
N ALA A 300 12.58 31.25 -1.02
CA ALA A 300 12.88 32.19 0.07
C ALA A 300 13.98 33.14 -0.44
N GLU A 301 13.59 34.34 -0.84
CA GLU A 301 14.54 35.44 -0.97
C GLU A 301 15.05 35.79 0.44
N SER A 302 16.31 35.47 0.67
CA SER A 302 17.05 35.99 1.80
C SER A 302 17.26 37.49 1.58
N SER A 303 16.45 38.34 2.19
CA SER A 303 16.80 39.75 2.38
C SER A 303 17.80 39.83 3.52
N ALA A 304 19.05 40.04 3.14
CA ALA A 304 20.06 40.59 4.03
C ALA A 304 19.81 42.13 4.15
N GLU A 305 19.59 42.56 5.37
CA GLU A 305 20.03 43.87 5.90
C GLU A 305 20.39 43.72 7.37
#